data_854f435c17427936ba8273612496dce9
#
_entry.id   854f435c17427936ba8273612496dce9
#
_cell.length_a   1.000
_cell.length_b   1.000
_cell.length_c   1.000
_cell.angle_alpha   90.00
_cell.angle_beta   90.00
_cell.angle_gamma   90.00
#
_symmetry.space_group_name_H-M   'P 1'
#
loop_
_entity.id
_entity.type
_entity.pdbx_description
1 polymer ?
#
loop_
_entity_poly.entity_id
_entity_poly.type
_entity_poly.pdbx_seq_one_letter_code
_entity_poly.pdbx_strand_id
1 'polypeptide(L)'
;MAGLKLQAVTKSWDGKTQVIQPLTLDVADGEFIVMVGPSGCGKSTLLRMVAGLERVTSGDIWIDRQRVTEMEPKDRGIAMVFQNYALYPHMSVEENMAWGLKIRGMGKGHIDERVKEAARILELDGLLKRRPRELSGGQRQRVAMGRAIVRDPAVFLFDEPLSNLDAKLRVQMRLELQQLHRRLKTTSLYVTHDQVEAMTLAQRVMVMNKGIAEQIGTPVEVYEKPATRFVASFIGSPAMNLLEGRISNTGTHFELESGMALPINWYYRGYAGRKMTLGIRPEHIVLTSQADGGVPLVMDTLEMLGADNLAHGRWGEQKMVVRLAHQERPKAGSTLWLHLPENHLHLFDGETGQRV
;
A
#
# COMPACT_ATOMS: atom_id res chain seq x y z
N MET A 1 -21.38 -13.31 4.44
CA MET A 1 -20.22 -12.55 3.98
C MET A 1 -20.77 -11.33 3.27
N ALA A 2 -20.05 -10.21 3.26
CA ALA A 2 -20.65 -8.95 2.82
C ALA A 2 -19.65 -8.10 2.06
N GLY A 3 -20.02 -7.56 0.91
CA GLY A 3 -19.25 -6.54 0.21
C GLY A 3 -19.30 -5.19 0.94
N LEU A 4 -18.32 -4.32 0.66
CA LEU A 4 -18.27 -2.95 1.17
C LEU A 4 -18.32 -1.99 0.00
N LYS A 5 -19.23 -1.00 0.04
CA LYS A 5 -19.32 0.03 -1.00
C LYS A 5 -19.26 1.43 -0.41
N LEU A 6 -18.38 2.24 -0.93
CA LEU A 6 -18.27 3.67 -0.69
C LEU A 6 -18.79 4.40 -1.92
N GLN A 7 -19.69 5.36 -1.76
CA GLN A 7 -20.35 6.04 -2.86
C GLN A 7 -20.16 7.55 -2.71
N ALA A 8 -19.23 8.11 -3.46
CA ALA A 8 -18.83 9.52 -3.42
C ALA A 8 -18.60 10.06 -2.00
N VAL A 9 -17.95 9.24 -1.15
CA VAL A 9 -17.70 9.59 0.26
C VAL A 9 -16.69 10.73 0.35
N THR A 10 -17.00 11.76 1.13
CA THR A 10 -16.11 12.90 1.38
C THR A 10 -15.90 13.16 2.86
N LYS A 11 -14.80 13.84 3.19
CA LYS A 11 -14.55 14.37 4.53
C LYS A 11 -13.96 15.76 4.49
N SER A 12 -14.58 16.66 5.26
CA SER A 12 -14.04 17.96 5.60
C SER A 12 -14.21 18.19 7.11
N TRP A 13 -13.25 18.84 7.76
CA TRP A 13 -13.34 19.16 9.19
C TRP A 13 -13.91 20.55 9.43
N ASP A 14 -13.64 21.48 8.53
CA ASP A 14 -14.00 22.90 8.62
C ASP A 14 -15.07 23.32 7.60
N GLY A 15 -15.57 22.35 6.81
CA GLY A 15 -16.51 22.60 5.72
C GLY A 15 -15.87 23.25 4.47
N LYS A 16 -14.56 23.57 4.51
CA LYS A 16 -13.84 24.24 3.42
C LYS A 16 -12.79 23.35 2.80
N THR A 17 -11.95 22.75 3.63
CA THR A 17 -10.84 21.91 3.17
C THR A 17 -11.26 20.45 3.17
N GLN A 18 -11.26 19.81 2.00
CA GLN A 18 -11.56 18.39 1.88
C GLN A 18 -10.32 17.56 2.22
N VAL A 19 -10.41 16.76 3.27
CA VAL A 19 -9.39 15.76 3.68
C VAL A 19 -9.54 14.48 2.87
N ILE A 20 -10.77 14.10 2.51
CA ILE A 20 -11.09 13.05 1.56
C ILE A 20 -11.91 13.67 0.44
N GLN A 21 -11.38 13.61 -0.77
CA GLN A 21 -12.08 14.00 -2.00
C GLN A 21 -13.15 12.95 -2.32
N PRO A 22 -14.16 13.26 -3.16
CA PRO A 22 -15.21 12.32 -3.49
C PRO A 22 -14.64 10.95 -3.92
N LEU A 23 -14.78 9.96 -3.02
CA LEU A 23 -14.20 8.63 -3.20
C LEU A 23 -15.31 7.61 -3.39
N THR A 24 -15.22 6.88 -4.51
CA THR A 24 -16.09 5.74 -4.80
C THR A 24 -15.22 4.48 -4.86
N LEU A 25 -15.61 3.47 -4.09
CA LEU A 25 -14.93 2.19 -4.00
C LEU A 25 -15.96 1.09 -3.84
N ASP A 26 -15.84 0.04 -4.63
CA ASP A 26 -16.61 -1.19 -4.50
C ASP A 26 -15.66 -2.32 -4.14
N VAL A 27 -15.85 -2.92 -2.97
CA VAL A 27 -15.05 -4.03 -2.44
C VAL A 27 -15.91 -5.27 -2.47
N ALA A 28 -15.50 -6.27 -3.22
CA ALA A 28 -16.23 -7.52 -3.35
C ALA A 28 -16.29 -8.30 -2.02
N ASP A 29 -17.28 -9.15 -1.89
CA ASP A 29 -17.37 -10.07 -0.75
C ASP A 29 -16.11 -10.94 -0.65
N GLY A 30 -15.50 -10.98 0.52
CA GLY A 30 -14.29 -11.73 0.80
C GLY A 30 -13.01 -11.11 0.23
N GLU A 31 -13.07 -9.91 -0.34
CA GLU A 31 -11.89 -9.24 -0.89
C GLU A 31 -11.02 -8.61 0.20
N PHE A 32 -9.69 -8.70 0.00
CA PHE A 32 -8.67 -8.01 0.81
C PHE A 32 -8.12 -6.81 0.04
N ILE A 33 -8.54 -5.62 0.43
CA ILE A 33 -8.03 -4.38 -0.16
C ILE A 33 -7.09 -3.67 0.81
N VAL A 34 -5.96 -3.21 0.31
CA VAL A 34 -4.96 -2.46 1.09
C VAL A 34 -4.90 -1.02 0.64
N MET A 35 -5.05 -0.10 1.59
CA MET A 35 -4.86 1.33 1.38
C MET A 35 -3.43 1.71 1.76
N VAL A 36 -2.69 2.29 0.83
CA VAL A 36 -1.31 2.73 1.02
C VAL A 36 -1.13 4.18 0.56
N GLY A 37 -0.20 4.89 1.17
CA GLY A 37 0.07 6.29 0.81
C GLY A 37 0.87 7.00 1.90
N PRO A 38 1.33 8.23 1.67
CA PRO A 38 2.07 9.02 2.64
C PRO A 38 1.29 9.26 3.94
N SER A 39 2.01 9.61 5.01
CA SER A 39 1.36 10.05 6.26
C SER A 39 0.46 11.25 5.99
N GLY A 40 -0.72 11.28 6.62
CA GLY A 40 -1.67 12.38 6.48
C GLY A 40 -2.49 12.40 5.18
N CYS A 41 -2.37 11.43 4.27
CA CYS A 41 -3.16 11.41 3.03
C CYS A 41 -4.63 10.97 3.21
N GLY A 42 -5.07 10.64 4.44
CA GLY A 42 -6.48 10.35 4.73
C GLY A 42 -6.82 8.88 4.98
N LYS A 43 -5.90 7.92 4.91
CA LYS A 43 -6.15 6.47 5.05
C LYS A 43 -6.91 6.11 6.34
N SER A 44 -6.36 6.46 7.51
CA SER A 44 -6.99 6.17 8.80
C SER A 44 -8.31 6.94 8.98
N THR A 45 -8.45 8.13 8.39
CA THR A 45 -9.71 8.87 8.38
C THR A 45 -10.77 8.09 7.62
N LEU A 46 -10.45 7.60 6.42
CA LEU A 46 -11.36 6.77 5.62
C LEU A 46 -11.75 5.49 6.36
N LEU A 47 -10.77 4.80 6.94
CA LEU A 47 -11.02 3.59 7.73
C LEU A 47 -11.97 3.86 8.91
N ARG A 48 -11.77 4.98 9.63
CA ARG A 48 -12.63 5.39 10.76
C ARG A 48 -14.03 5.79 10.31
N MET A 49 -14.19 6.38 9.12
CA MET A 49 -15.51 6.64 8.54
C MET A 49 -16.26 5.34 8.25
N VAL A 50 -15.60 4.34 7.69
CA VAL A 50 -16.18 2.99 7.48
C VAL A 50 -16.55 2.37 8.83
N ALA A 51 -15.72 2.54 9.85
CA ALA A 51 -15.98 2.06 11.20
C ALA A 51 -17.14 2.80 11.92
N GLY A 52 -17.56 3.97 11.43
CA GLY A 52 -18.52 4.84 12.11
C GLY A 52 -17.93 5.61 13.30
N LEU A 53 -16.60 5.55 13.45
CA LEU A 53 -15.88 6.33 14.47
C LEU A 53 -15.68 7.78 14.04
N GLU A 54 -15.89 8.06 12.75
CA GLU A 54 -15.82 9.38 12.16
C GLU A 54 -16.98 9.57 11.18
N ARG A 55 -17.65 10.73 11.24
CA ARG A 55 -18.77 11.03 10.34
C ARG A 55 -18.29 11.42 8.96
N VAL A 56 -18.99 10.96 7.94
CA VAL A 56 -18.79 11.44 6.56
C VAL A 56 -19.38 12.85 6.41
N THR A 57 -18.80 13.68 5.56
CA THR A 57 -19.36 14.99 5.21
C THR A 57 -20.47 14.83 4.17
N SER A 58 -20.25 13.97 3.17
CA SER A 58 -21.26 13.60 2.17
C SER A 58 -20.95 12.22 1.59
N GLY A 59 -21.89 11.65 0.84
CA GLY A 59 -21.81 10.34 0.27
C GLY A 59 -22.29 9.25 1.22
N ASP A 60 -22.27 8.00 0.76
CA ASP A 60 -22.85 6.87 1.46
C ASP A 60 -21.90 5.70 1.62
N ILE A 61 -22.03 4.99 2.74
CA ILE A 61 -21.31 3.74 3.04
C ILE A 61 -22.34 2.62 3.15
N TRP A 62 -22.08 1.52 2.44
CA TRP A 62 -22.91 0.34 2.43
C TRP A 62 -22.09 -0.89 2.81
N ILE A 63 -22.64 -1.73 3.67
CA ILE A 63 -22.12 -3.06 3.96
C ILE A 63 -23.20 -4.05 3.51
N ASP A 64 -22.85 -4.89 2.53
CA ASP A 64 -23.79 -5.69 1.78
C ASP A 64 -24.93 -4.81 1.19
N ARG A 65 -26.16 -5.07 1.54
CA ARG A 65 -27.33 -4.30 1.09
C ARG A 65 -27.77 -3.23 2.07
N GLN A 66 -27.07 -3.07 3.19
CA GLN A 66 -27.45 -2.15 4.24
C GLN A 66 -26.65 -0.84 4.14
N ARG A 67 -27.33 0.29 4.04
CA ARG A 67 -26.72 1.61 4.20
C ARG A 67 -26.37 1.81 5.68
N VAL A 68 -25.08 1.99 5.97
CA VAL A 68 -24.55 2.10 7.34
C VAL A 68 -24.03 3.50 7.68
N THR A 69 -24.20 4.47 6.79
CA THR A 69 -23.63 5.83 6.91
C THR A 69 -23.89 6.47 8.27
N GLU A 70 -25.15 6.42 8.74
CA GLU A 70 -25.57 7.03 10.00
C GLU A 70 -25.64 6.04 11.18
N MET A 71 -25.27 4.78 10.96
CA MET A 71 -25.33 3.75 12.00
C MET A 71 -24.18 3.89 12.99
N GLU A 72 -24.47 3.62 14.26
CA GLU A 72 -23.46 3.55 15.32
C GLU A 72 -22.43 2.42 15.03
N PRO A 73 -21.15 2.58 15.42
CA PRO A 73 -20.10 1.58 15.17
C PRO A 73 -20.46 0.16 15.61
N LYS A 74 -21.16 0.03 16.74
CA LYS A 74 -21.58 -1.28 17.32
C LYS A 74 -22.55 -2.05 16.43
N ASP A 75 -23.34 -1.34 15.59
CA ASP A 75 -24.43 -1.89 14.79
C ASP A 75 -24.02 -2.15 13.32
N ARG A 76 -22.81 -1.72 12.90
CA ARG A 76 -22.32 -1.87 11.52
C ARG A 76 -21.83 -3.27 11.15
N GLY A 77 -21.81 -4.23 12.11
CA GLY A 77 -21.29 -5.57 11.84
C GLY A 77 -19.78 -5.64 11.52
N ILE A 78 -19.00 -4.68 12.00
CA ILE A 78 -17.56 -4.59 11.76
C ILE A 78 -16.73 -5.00 12.98
N ALA A 79 -15.47 -5.36 12.73
CA ALA A 79 -14.44 -5.45 13.77
C ALA A 79 -13.19 -4.70 13.32
N MET A 80 -12.56 -3.98 14.24
CA MET A 80 -11.38 -3.15 13.97
C MET A 80 -10.20 -3.59 14.84
N VAL A 81 -9.04 -3.74 14.22
CA VAL A 81 -7.75 -3.95 14.85
C VAL A 81 -6.98 -2.64 14.77
N PHE A 82 -6.63 -2.08 15.91
CA PHE A 82 -5.94 -0.79 16.03
C PHE A 82 -4.42 -0.97 16.03
N GLN A 83 -3.71 0.06 15.63
CA GLN A 83 -2.24 0.12 15.60
C GLN A 83 -1.58 -0.21 16.95
N ASN A 84 -2.18 0.21 18.06
CA ASN A 84 -1.69 -0.05 19.42
C ASN A 84 -2.31 -1.30 20.07
N TYR A 85 -2.96 -2.17 19.27
CA TYR A 85 -3.68 -3.38 19.68
C TYR A 85 -4.86 -3.14 20.63
N ALA A 86 -4.90 -2.03 21.36
CA ALA A 86 -5.95 -1.62 22.30
C ALA A 86 -6.38 -2.74 23.28
N LEU A 87 -5.43 -3.57 23.76
CA LEU A 87 -5.70 -4.64 24.72
C LEU A 87 -5.95 -4.06 26.10
N TYR A 88 -6.89 -4.67 26.84
CA TYR A 88 -7.13 -4.35 28.24
C TYR A 88 -6.02 -4.96 29.11
N PRO A 89 -5.14 -4.14 29.74
CA PRO A 89 -3.92 -4.63 30.38
C PRO A 89 -4.17 -5.45 31.63
N HIS A 90 -5.30 -5.27 32.29
CA HIS A 90 -5.72 -5.96 33.51
C HIS A 90 -6.43 -7.30 33.26
N MET A 91 -6.85 -7.55 32.01
CA MET A 91 -7.55 -8.77 31.59
C MET A 91 -6.58 -9.80 31.03
N SER A 92 -6.89 -11.09 31.23
CA SER A 92 -6.21 -12.18 30.53
C SER A 92 -6.48 -12.17 29.01
N VAL A 93 -5.77 -13.02 28.25
CA VAL A 93 -6.02 -13.22 26.81
C VAL A 93 -7.46 -13.66 26.58
N GLU A 94 -7.93 -14.67 27.31
CA GLU A 94 -9.29 -15.19 27.25
C GLU A 94 -10.34 -14.10 27.53
N GLU A 95 -10.12 -13.32 28.60
CA GLU A 95 -11.01 -12.21 28.96
C GLU A 95 -11.01 -11.10 27.91
N ASN A 96 -9.84 -10.74 27.36
CA ASN A 96 -9.74 -9.78 26.26
C ASN A 96 -10.58 -10.20 25.06
N MET A 97 -10.47 -11.47 24.64
CA MET A 97 -11.23 -12.00 23.52
C MET A 97 -12.73 -12.07 23.81
N ALA A 98 -13.11 -12.52 25.02
CA ALA A 98 -14.51 -12.69 25.43
C ALA A 98 -15.26 -11.37 25.65
N TRP A 99 -14.57 -10.27 25.98
CA TRP A 99 -15.18 -9.04 26.47
C TRP A 99 -16.28 -8.47 25.56
N GLY A 100 -15.99 -8.37 24.27
CA GLY A 100 -16.95 -7.84 23.29
C GLY A 100 -18.23 -8.68 23.18
N LEU A 101 -18.15 -10.00 23.39
CA LEU A 101 -19.29 -10.92 23.37
C LEU A 101 -20.10 -10.82 24.66
N LYS A 102 -19.44 -10.63 25.81
CA LYS A 102 -20.09 -10.40 27.10
C LYS A 102 -20.95 -9.13 27.09
N ILE A 103 -20.43 -8.02 26.56
CA ILE A 103 -21.17 -6.76 26.43
C ILE A 103 -22.42 -6.93 25.57
N ARG A 104 -22.37 -7.78 24.53
CA ARG A 104 -23.54 -8.11 23.69
C ARG A 104 -24.53 -9.07 24.34
N GLY A 105 -24.31 -9.48 25.58
CA GLY A 105 -25.21 -10.40 26.31
C GLY A 105 -25.18 -11.84 25.81
N MET A 106 -24.12 -12.28 25.12
CA MET A 106 -24.00 -13.64 24.64
C MET A 106 -23.83 -14.62 25.82
N GLY A 107 -24.47 -15.79 25.75
CA GLY A 107 -24.37 -16.83 26.78
C GLY A 107 -22.96 -17.38 26.94
N LYS A 108 -22.56 -17.69 28.17
CA LYS A 108 -21.20 -18.14 28.52
C LYS A 108 -20.69 -19.30 27.67
N GLY A 109 -21.51 -20.32 27.44
CA GLY A 109 -21.12 -21.49 26.64
C GLY A 109 -20.72 -21.13 25.20
N HIS A 110 -21.48 -20.26 24.53
CA HIS A 110 -21.14 -19.77 23.19
C HIS A 110 -19.89 -18.89 23.19
N ILE A 111 -19.67 -18.09 24.24
CA ILE A 111 -18.44 -17.29 24.39
C ILE A 111 -17.24 -18.20 24.49
N ASP A 112 -17.30 -19.20 25.38
CA ASP A 112 -16.20 -20.14 25.60
C ASP A 112 -15.84 -20.93 24.33
N GLU A 113 -16.85 -21.34 23.55
CA GLU A 113 -16.68 -22.02 22.27
C GLU A 113 -15.98 -21.11 21.23
N ARG A 114 -16.48 -19.90 21.01
CA ARG A 114 -15.89 -18.93 20.05
C ARG A 114 -14.47 -18.53 20.44
N VAL A 115 -14.20 -18.33 21.74
CA VAL A 115 -12.86 -17.99 22.22
C VAL A 115 -11.89 -19.14 22.00
N LYS A 116 -12.30 -20.39 22.27
CA LYS A 116 -11.47 -21.58 22.01
C LYS A 116 -11.17 -21.76 20.54
N GLU A 117 -12.17 -21.58 19.68
CA GLU A 117 -11.99 -21.67 18.23
C GLU A 117 -11.00 -20.61 17.71
N ALA A 118 -11.19 -19.35 18.09
CA ALA A 118 -10.28 -18.27 17.70
C ALA A 118 -8.87 -18.48 18.28
N ALA A 119 -8.75 -18.97 19.53
CA ALA A 119 -7.46 -19.28 20.12
C ALA A 119 -6.71 -20.36 19.32
N ARG A 120 -7.41 -21.43 18.92
CA ARG A 120 -6.83 -22.48 18.06
C ARG A 120 -6.38 -21.95 16.69
N ILE A 121 -7.19 -21.11 16.05
CA ILE A 121 -6.86 -20.50 14.75
C ILE A 121 -5.57 -19.67 14.84
N LEU A 122 -5.38 -18.98 15.99
CA LEU A 122 -4.30 -18.01 16.22
C LEU A 122 -3.15 -18.60 17.07
N GLU A 123 -3.16 -19.90 17.38
CA GLU A 123 -2.15 -20.58 18.18
C GLU A 123 -1.95 -19.93 19.56
N LEU A 124 -3.05 -19.58 20.24
CA LEU A 124 -3.07 -18.92 21.54
C LEU A 124 -3.48 -19.85 22.70
N ASP A 125 -3.74 -21.15 22.45
CA ASP A 125 -4.30 -22.09 23.45
C ASP A 125 -3.49 -22.11 24.76
N GLY A 126 -2.16 -22.16 24.66
CA GLY A 126 -1.26 -22.16 25.81
C GLY A 126 -1.10 -20.79 26.51
N LEU A 127 -1.73 -19.75 25.99
CA LEU A 127 -1.55 -18.36 26.44
C LEU A 127 -2.84 -17.75 27.04
N LEU A 128 -3.96 -18.45 27.03
CA LEU A 128 -5.28 -17.92 27.39
C LEU A 128 -5.34 -17.27 28.79
N LYS A 129 -4.56 -17.76 29.76
CA LYS A 129 -4.51 -17.23 31.11
C LYS A 129 -3.51 -16.10 31.34
N ARG A 130 -2.63 -15.82 30.34
CA ARG A 130 -1.64 -14.76 30.44
C ARG A 130 -2.27 -13.38 30.25
N ARG A 131 -1.59 -12.36 30.78
CA ARG A 131 -1.95 -10.94 30.60
C ARG A 131 -1.08 -10.31 29.49
N PRO A 132 -1.50 -9.19 28.88
CA PRO A 132 -0.77 -8.52 27.79
C PRO A 132 0.70 -8.23 28.08
N ARG A 133 1.06 -7.90 29.32
CA ARG A 133 2.45 -7.66 29.75
C ARG A 133 3.37 -8.88 29.68
N GLU A 134 2.78 -10.08 29.66
CA GLU A 134 3.49 -11.38 29.64
C GLU A 134 3.62 -11.94 28.22
N LEU A 135 3.22 -11.15 27.22
CA LEU A 135 3.17 -11.54 25.80
C LEU A 135 4.20 -10.77 24.97
N SER A 136 4.76 -11.44 23.95
CA SER A 136 5.54 -10.78 22.89
C SER A 136 4.67 -9.85 22.04
N GLY A 137 5.30 -9.01 21.22
CA GLY A 137 4.59 -8.13 20.28
C GLY A 137 3.64 -8.88 19.34
N GLY A 138 4.12 -9.96 18.70
CA GLY A 138 3.30 -10.80 17.84
C GLY A 138 2.16 -11.51 18.57
N GLN A 139 2.40 -11.98 19.80
CA GLN A 139 1.34 -12.57 20.63
C GLN A 139 0.26 -11.54 20.97
N ARG A 140 0.63 -10.31 21.34
CA ARG A 140 -0.34 -9.23 21.58
C ARG A 140 -1.17 -8.93 20.34
N GLN A 141 -0.53 -8.92 19.17
CA GLN A 141 -1.24 -8.73 17.90
C GLN A 141 -2.22 -9.87 17.62
N ARG A 142 -1.82 -11.14 17.78
CA ARG A 142 -2.72 -12.29 17.63
C ARG A 142 -3.93 -12.18 18.59
N VAL A 143 -3.73 -11.71 19.82
CA VAL A 143 -4.84 -11.46 20.75
C VAL A 143 -5.78 -10.37 20.24
N ALA A 144 -5.24 -9.27 19.69
CA ALA A 144 -6.06 -8.21 19.10
C ALA A 144 -6.88 -8.73 17.91
N MET A 145 -6.29 -9.59 17.07
CA MET A 145 -6.99 -10.28 16.00
C MET A 145 -8.06 -11.23 16.52
N GLY A 146 -7.77 -11.96 17.60
CA GLY A 146 -8.73 -12.85 18.26
C GLY A 146 -9.97 -12.11 18.77
N ARG A 147 -9.78 -10.92 19.37
CA ARG A 147 -10.90 -10.02 19.75
C ARG A 147 -11.80 -9.63 18.59
N ALA A 148 -11.23 -9.51 17.38
CA ALA A 148 -11.97 -9.19 16.18
C ALA A 148 -12.69 -10.44 15.62
N ILE A 149 -11.99 -11.58 15.53
CA ILE A 149 -12.49 -12.83 14.97
C ILE A 149 -13.68 -13.38 15.74
N VAL A 150 -13.62 -13.41 17.07
CA VAL A 150 -14.71 -13.94 17.91
C VAL A 150 -16.06 -13.24 17.68
N ARG A 151 -16.04 -12.03 17.11
CA ARG A 151 -17.24 -11.23 16.82
C ARG A 151 -17.93 -11.65 15.54
N ASP A 152 -17.25 -12.43 14.68
CA ASP A 152 -17.74 -12.88 13.37
C ASP A 152 -18.26 -11.69 12.53
N PRO A 153 -17.38 -10.73 12.22
CA PRO A 153 -17.79 -9.50 11.55
C PRO A 153 -18.04 -9.71 10.06
N ALA A 154 -18.90 -8.89 9.48
CA ALA A 154 -19.10 -8.80 8.03
C ALA A 154 -17.87 -8.20 7.32
N VAL A 155 -17.20 -7.23 7.97
CA VAL A 155 -16.01 -6.55 7.43
C VAL A 155 -14.95 -6.41 8.54
N PHE A 156 -13.70 -6.78 8.22
CA PHE A 156 -12.52 -6.49 9.04
C PHE A 156 -11.87 -5.17 8.63
N LEU A 157 -11.51 -4.38 9.63
CA LEU A 157 -10.78 -3.13 9.47
C LEU A 157 -9.45 -3.21 10.22
N PHE A 158 -8.33 -2.92 9.53
CA PHE A 158 -6.99 -2.96 10.09
C PHE A 158 -6.32 -1.59 9.96
N ASP A 159 -6.05 -0.91 11.08
CA ASP A 159 -5.34 0.38 11.12
C ASP A 159 -3.88 0.16 11.50
N GLU A 160 -3.01 0.00 10.51
CA GLU A 160 -1.56 -0.22 10.63
C GLU A 160 -1.16 -1.31 11.66
N PRO A 161 -1.73 -2.52 11.61
CA PRO A 161 -1.58 -3.49 12.71
C PRO A 161 -0.16 -4.04 12.88
N LEU A 162 0.73 -3.92 11.87
CA LEU A 162 2.09 -4.45 11.90
C LEU A 162 3.16 -3.38 12.19
N SER A 163 2.80 -2.09 12.27
CA SER A 163 3.75 -0.97 12.35
C SER A 163 4.65 -1.01 13.60
N ASN A 164 4.16 -1.55 14.71
CA ASN A 164 4.87 -1.63 16.00
C ASN A 164 5.71 -2.91 16.18
N LEU A 165 5.92 -3.69 15.13
CA LEU A 165 6.70 -4.92 15.14
C LEU A 165 8.10 -4.69 14.54
N ASP A 166 9.10 -5.43 15.05
CA ASP A 166 10.40 -5.52 14.40
C ASP A 166 10.32 -6.18 13.01
N ALA A 167 11.35 -5.98 12.18
CA ALA A 167 11.34 -6.41 10.78
C ALA A 167 11.12 -7.93 10.61
N LYS A 168 11.76 -8.76 11.45
CA LYS A 168 11.65 -10.23 11.36
C LYS A 168 10.23 -10.68 11.71
N LEU A 169 9.69 -10.16 12.81
CA LEU A 169 8.35 -10.49 13.28
C LEU A 169 7.28 -9.97 12.30
N ARG A 170 7.50 -8.79 11.68
CA ARG A 170 6.60 -8.24 10.66
C ARG A 170 6.47 -9.16 9.45
N VAL A 171 7.58 -9.74 8.96
CA VAL A 171 7.54 -10.73 7.86
C VAL A 171 6.71 -11.94 8.24
N GLN A 172 6.93 -12.52 9.43
CA GLN A 172 6.17 -13.66 9.91
C GLN A 172 4.68 -13.33 10.03
N MET A 173 4.33 -12.24 10.70
CA MET A 173 2.94 -11.84 10.93
C MET A 173 2.18 -11.51 9.64
N ARG A 174 2.87 -11.02 8.62
CA ARG A 174 2.30 -10.79 7.29
C ARG A 174 1.87 -12.11 6.63
N LEU A 175 2.71 -13.15 6.70
CA LEU A 175 2.36 -14.49 6.19
C LEU A 175 1.17 -15.09 6.96
N GLU A 176 1.15 -14.92 8.28
CA GLU A 176 0.04 -15.38 9.12
C GLU A 176 -1.28 -14.67 8.78
N LEU A 177 -1.25 -13.35 8.57
CA LEU A 177 -2.41 -12.56 8.12
C LEU A 177 -2.95 -13.06 6.78
N GLN A 178 -2.07 -13.35 5.84
CA GLN A 178 -2.45 -13.88 4.53
C GLN A 178 -3.13 -15.26 4.66
N GLN A 179 -2.58 -16.15 5.49
CA GLN A 179 -3.18 -17.46 5.76
C GLN A 179 -4.53 -17.33 6.48
N LEU A 180 -4.61 -16.43 7.45
CA LEU A 180 -5.84 -16.16 8.18
C LEU A 180 -6.95 -15.67 7.25
N HIS A 181 -6.66 -14.69 6.39
CA HIS A 181 -7.63 -14.20 5.42
C HIS A 181 -8.13 -15.32 4.49
N ARG A 182 -7.23 -16.19 3.99
CA ARG A 182 -7.61 -17.34 3.16
C ARG A 182 -8.58 -18.31 3.86
N ARG A 183 -8.48 -18.44 5.19
CA ARG A 183 -9.39 -19.29 6.00
C ARG A 183 -10.72 -18.61 6.24
N LEU A 184 -10.70 -17.33 6.62
CA LEU A 184 -11.90 -16.61 7.03
C LEU A 184 -12.70 -16.11 5.84
N LYS A 185 -12.02 -15.75 4.74
CA LYS A 185 -12.62 -15.17 3.53
C LYS A 185 -13.53 -13.97 3.83
N THR A 186 -13.22 -13.22 4.88
CA THR A 186 -14.01 -12.05 5.30
C THR A 186 -13.48 -10.80 4.59
N THR A 187 -14.36 -9.99 4.07
CA THR A 187 -14.02 -8.70 3.44
C THR A 187 -13.15 -7.87 4.37
N SER A 188 -12.02 -7.41 3.88
CA SER A 188 -11.00 -6.77 4.71
C SER A 188 -10.49 -5.47 4.10
N LEU A 189 -10.47 -4.41 4.91
CA LEU A 189 -9.90 -3.13 4.57
C LEU A 189 -8.68 -2.88 5.48
N TYR A 190 -7.51 -2.79 4.88
CA TYR A 190 -6.23 -2.73 5.58
C TYR A 190 -5.48 -1.44 5.25
N VAL A 191 -5.06 -0.71 6.27
CA VAL A 191 -4.24 0.51 6.14
C VAL A 191 -2.79 0.19 6.47
N THR A 192 -1.87 0.64 5.65
CA THR A 192 -0.44 0.60 5.92
C THR A 192 0.29 1.78 5.26
N HIS A 193 1.49 2.05 5.74
CA HIS A 193 2.48 2.88 5.05
C HIS A 193 3.61 2.03 4.43
N ASP A 194 3.62 0.72 4.66
CA ASP A 194 4.61 -0.23 4.14
C ASP A 194 4.15 -0.77 2.78
N GLN A 195 4.92 -0.46 1.74
CA GLN A 195 4.63 -0.90 0.38
C GLN A 195 4.73 -2.43 0.23
N VAL A 196 5.64 -3.08 0.99
CA VAL A 196 5.80 -4.53 0.92
C VAL A 196 4.56 -5.23 1.48
N GLU A 197 3.95 -4.68 2.53
CA GLU A 197 2.65 -5.16 3.03
C GLU A 197 1.57 -5.04 1.95
N ALA A 198 1.48 -3.85 1.31
CA ALA A 198 0.50 -3.62 0.26
C ALA A 198 0.67 -4.59 -0.91
N MET A 199 1.90 -4.76 -1.40
CA MET A 199 2.19 -5.63 -2.55
C MET A 199 1.99 -7.12 -2.25
N THR A 200 2.12 -7.55 -0.99
CA THR A 200 2.07 -8.98 -0.63
C THR A 200 0.73 -9.45 -0.07
N LEU A 201 -0.03 -8.57 0.58
CA LEU A 201 -1.30 -8.93 1.21
C LEU A 201 -2.50 -8.66 0.31
N ALA A 202 -2.45 -7.62 -0.52
CA ALA A 202 -3.60 -7.12 -1.23
C ALA A 202 -4.02 -7.99 -2.41
N GLN A 203 -5.33 -8.16 -2.60
CA GLN A 203 -5.92 -8.52 -3.89
C GLN A 203 -6.06 -7.28 -4.77
N ARG A 204 -6.43 -6.12 -4.18
CA ARG A 204 -6.28 -4.80 -4.79
C ARG A 204 -5.60 -3.83 -3.81
N VAL A 205 -4.78 -2.96 -4.37
CA VAL A 205 -4.15 -1.83 -3.68
C VAL A 205 -4.86 -0.56 -4.08
N MET A 206 -5.19 0.29 -3.11
CA MET A 206 -5.61 1.66 -3.32
C MET A 206 -4.47 2.59 -2.88
N VAL A 207 -3.86 3.27 -3.83
CA VAL A 207 -2.81 4.27 -3.58
C VAL A 207 -3.48 5.61 -3.33
N MET A 208 -3.29 6.15 -2.12
CA MET A 208 -3.89 7.42 -1.72
C MET A 208 -2.86 8.55 -1.65
N ASN A 209 -3.26 9.73 -2.12
CA ASN A 209 -2.47 10.95 -2.03
C ASN A 209 -3.39 12.16 -1.79
N LYS A 210 -3.12 12.95 -0.75
CA LYS A 210 -3.88 14.19 -0.45
C LYS A 210 -5.40 14.03 -0.53
N GLY A 211 -5.91 12.94 0.02
CA GLY A 211 -7.35 12.64 0.04
C GLY A 211 -7.93 12.05 -1.25
N ILE A 212 -7.11 11.80 -2.26
CA ILE A 212 -7.50 11.25 -3.57
C ILE A 212 -7.02 9.80 -3.65
N ALA A 213 -7.83 8.91 -4.22
CA ALA A 213 -7.39 7.60 -4.68
C ALA A 213 -6.76 7.76 -6.07
N GLU A 214 -5.43 7.85 -6.12
CA GLU A 214 -4.67 8.02 -7.36
C GLU A 214 -4.81 6.83 -8.31
N GLN A 215 -4.83 5.63 -7.74
CA GLN A 215 -5.02 4.39 -8.48
C GLN A 215 -5.58 3.30 -7.58
N ILE A 216 -6.47 2.48 -8.12
CA ILE A 216 -6.96 1.24 -7.50
C ILE A 216 -6.76 0.13 -8.53
N GLY A 217 -6.04 -0.92 -8.17
CA GLY A 217 -5.76 -2.05 -9.05
C GLY A 217 -5.07 -3.19 -8.33
N THR A 218 -4.81 -4.28 -9.02
CA THR A 218 -3.99 -5.36 -8.47
C THR A 218 -2.56 -4.86 -8.17
N PRO A 219 -1.81 -5.47 -7.23
CA PRO A 219 -0.42 -5.11 -6.97
C PRO A 219 0.42 -5.03 -8.25
N VAL A 220 0.26 -6.00 -9.16
CA VAL A 220 0.98 -6.05 -10.43
C VAL A 220 0.62 -4.86 -11.32
N GLU A 221 -0.67 -4.54 -11.48
CA GLU A 221 -1.11 -3.38 -12.28
C GLU A 221 -0.57 -2.06 -11.74
N VAL A 222 -0.62 -1.86 -10.43
CA VAL A 222 -0.13 -0.63 -9.78
C VAL A 222 1.39 -0.48 -9.95
N TYR A 223 2.13 -1.60 -9.93
CA TYR A 223 3.57 -1.62 -10.11
C TYR A 223 3.98 -1.45 -11.57
N GLU A 224 3.42 -2.24 -12.48
CA GLU A 224 3.80 -2.27 -13.90
C GLU A 224 3.16 -1.14 -14.71
N LYS A 225 1.97 -0.69 -14.31
CA LYS A 225 1.19 0.30 -15.05
C LYS A 225 0.72 1.44 -14.14
N PRO A 226 1.66 2.19 -13.49
CA PRO A 226 1.26 3.29 -12.62
C PRO A 226 0.47 4.34 -13.41
N ALA A 227 -0.69 4.73 -12.89
CA ALA A 227 -1.59 5.67 -13.56
C ALA A 227 -1.07 7.11 -13.53
N THR A 228 -0.27 7.45 -12.52
CA THR A 228 0.25 8.79 -12.34
C THR A 228 1.75 8.77 -12.00
N ARG A 229 2.41 9.90 -12.23
CA ARG A 229 3.78 10.15 -11.77
C ARG A 229 3.93 9.94 -10.26
N PHE A 230 2.89 10.29 -9.50
CA PHE A 230 2.88 10.05 -8.07
C PHE A 230 2.94 8.55 -7.74
N VAL A 231 2.06 7.73 -8.32
CA VAL A 231 2.06 6.28 -8.10
C VAL A 231 3.39 5.66 -8.50
N ALA A 232 3.95 6.07 -9.65
CA ALA A 232 5.24 5.61 -10.14
C ALA A 232 6.39 5.89 -9.17
N SER A 233 6.39 7.09 -8.55
CA SER A 233 7.40 7.49 -7.57
C SER A 233 7.17 6.91 -6.17
N PHE A 234 5.92 6.61 -5.82
CA PHE A 234 5.57 6.11 -4.51
C PHE A 234 5.71 4.59 -4.40
N ILE A 235 5.36 3.84 -5.45
CA ILE A 235 5.40 2.37 -5.46
C ILE A 235 6.73 1.87 -6.04
N GLY A 236 7.45 1.11 -5.23
CA GLY A 236 8.75 0.52 -5.55
C GLY A 236 9.86 1.01 -4.62
N SER A 237 10.84 0.15 -4.37
CA SER A 237 12.04 0.47 -3.57
C SER A 237 13.26 -0.17 -4.23
N PRO A 238 14.12 0.65 -4.88
CA PRO A 238 14.00 2.08 -5.05
C PRO A 238 12.82 2.51 -5.92
N ALA A 239 12.46 3.80 -5.84
CA ALA A 239 11.40 4.38 -6.65
C ALA A 239 11.76 4.41 -8.15
N MET A 240 10.75 4.54 -9.02
CA MET A 240 10.96 4.75 -10.45
C MET A 240 11.81 6.01 -10.71
N ASN A 241 12.80 5.93 -11.58
CA ASN A 241 13.47 7.10 -12.10
C ASN A 241 12.48 7.93 -12.91
N LEU A 242 12.35 9.21 -12.61
CA LEU A 242 11.49 10.16 -13.30
C LEU A 242 12.35 11.27 -13.87
N LEU A 243 12.44 11.33 -15.18
CA LEU A 243 13.29 12.26 -15.93
C LEU A 243 12.41 13.29 -16.63
N GLU A 244 12.65 14.56 -16.37
CA GLU A 244 11.90 15.65 -16.99
C GLU A 244 12.51 16.03 -18.35
N GLY A 245 11.66 16.20 -19.34
CA GLY A 245 12.09 16.53 -20.69
C GLY A 245 10.92 16.84 -21.61
N ARG A 246 11.12 16.64 -22.88
CA ARG A 246 10.09 16.81 -23.91
C ARG A 246 10.22 15.76 -25.00
N ILE A 247 9.15 15.53 -25.71
CA ILE A 247 9.21 14.78 -26.96
C ILE A 247 9.76 15.73 -28.05
N SER A 248 10.73 15.26 -28.83
CA SER A 248 11.26 16.00 -29.97
C SER A 248 10.15 16.45 -30.93
N ASN A 249 10.36 17.50 -31.68
CA ASN A 249 9.38 17.97 -32.66
C ASN A 249 9.08 16.94 -33.76
N THR A 250 9.99 15.99 -33.99
CA THR A 250 9.80 14.85 -34.89
C THR A 250 9.02 13.72 -34.29
N GLY A 251 8.85 13.71 -32.93
CA GLY A 251 8.18 12.65 -32.19
C GLY A 251 8.98 11.35 -32.10
N THR A 252 10.29 11.38 -32.31
CA THR A 252 11.16 10.19 -32.40
C THR A 252 12.07 10.02 -31.17
N HIS A 253 12.24 11.07 -30.38
CA HIS A 253 13.15 11.09 -29.25
C HIS A 253 12.50 11.76 -28.02
N PHE A 254 12.87 11.31 -26.84
CA PHE A 254 12.71 12.06 -25.62
C PHE A 254 14.00 12.85 -25.37
N GLU A 255 13.88 14.15 -25.19
CA GLU A 255 15.00 15.08 -25.04
C GLU A 255 15.02 15.69 -23.66
N LEU A 256 16.19 15.62 -22.99
CA LEU A 256 16.44 16.36 -21.75
C LEU A 256 16.79 17.82 -22.07
N GLU A 257 16.64 18.73 -21.10
CA GLU A 257 17.07 20.13 -21.24
C GLU A 257 18.58 20.26 -21.51
N SER A 258 19.39 19.30 -21.07
CA SER A 258 20.83 19.23 -21.36
C SER A 258 21.17 18.91 -22.83
N GLY A 259 20.16 18.67 -23.67
CA GLY A 259 20.34 18.26 -25.08
C GLY A 259 20.59 16.75 -25.28
N MET A 260 20.68 15.98 -24.21
CA MET A 260 20.77 14.52 -24.32
C MET A 260 19.41 13.96 -24.75
N ALA A 261 19.42 12.94 -25.62
CA ALA A 261 18.22 12.39 -26.20
C ALA A 261 18.21 10.86 -26.13
N LEU A 262 17.03 10.29 -25.97
CA LEU A 262 16.76 8.84 -25.99
C LEU A 262 15.74 8.56 -27.09
N PRO A 263 15.98 7.60 -28.01
CA PRO A 263 14.97 7.15 -28.96
C PRO A 263 13.76 6.60 -28.21
N ILE A 264 12.55 6.90 -28.70
CA ILE A 264 11.30 6.42 -28.15
C ILE A 264 10.41 5.84 -29.24
N ASN A 265 9.47 4.99 -28.86
CA ASN A 265 8.55 4.35 -29.76
C ASN A 265 7.74 5.39 -30.57
N TRP A 266 7.51 5.09 -31.84
CA TRP A 266 6.67 5.90 -32.74
C TRP A 266 5.26 6.16 -32.19
N TYR A 267 4.77 5.33 -31.32
CA TYR A 267 3.48 5.47 -30.66
C TYR A 267 3.31 6.82 -29.94
N TYR A 268 4.41 7.43 -29.48
CA TYR A 268 4.39 8.71 -28.77
C TYR A 268 4.46 9.95 -29.69
N ARG A 269 4.42 9.78 -31.01
CA ARG A 269 4.46 10.91 -31.98
C ARG A 269 3.35 11.93 -31.77
N GLY A 270 2.18 11.51 -31.27
CA GLY A 270 1.06 12.40 -30.94
C GLY A 270 1.36 13.45 -29.87
N TYR A 271 2.47 13.26 -29.13
CA TYR A 271 2.93 14.16 -28.07
C TYR A 271 4.14 15.02 -28.48
N ALA A 272 4.47 15.11 -29.79
CA ALA A 272 5.61 15.88 -30.31
C ALA A 272 5.59 17.32 -29.78
N GLY A 273 6.74 17.81 -29.31
CA GLY A 273 6.95 19.14 -28.74
C GLY A 273 6.44 19.34 -27.30
N ARG A 274 5.69 18.36 -26.73
CA ARG A 274 5.13 18.49 -25.38
C ARG A 274 6.15 18.19 -24.28
N LYS A 275 6.03 18.90 -23.16
CA LYS A 275 6.75 18.56 -21.93
C LYS A 275 6.21 17.25 -21.36
N MET A 276 7.10 16.33 -21.06
CA MET A 276 6.78 15.00 -20.54
C MET A 276 7.75 14.61 -19.44
N THR A 277 7.35 13.64 -18.64
CA THR A 277 8.25 12.96 -17.70
C THR A 277 8.43 11.52 -18.19
N LEU A 278 9.68 11.11 -18.40
CA LEU A 278 10.03 9.72 -18.71
C LEU A 278 10.26 8.96 -17.43
N GLY A 279 9.60 7.82 -17.27
CA GLY A 279 9.75 6.91 -16.14
C GLY A 279 10.42 5.61 -16.57
N ILE A 280 11.38 5.14 -15.77
CA ILE A 280 11.93 3.79 -15.87
C ILE A 280 12.33 3.28 -14.48
N ARG A 281 12.02 2.01 -14.20
CA ARG A 281 12.40 1.41 -12.92
C ARG A 281 13.89 1.04 -12.90
N PRO A 282 14.56 1.20 -11.75
CA PRO A 282 16.00 0.89 -11.59
C PRO A 282 16.40 -0.52 -12.02
N GLU A 283 15.55 -1.52 -11.80
CA GLU A 283 15.77 -2.92 -12.16
C GLU A 283 15.58 -3.25 -13.64
N HIS A 284 14.97 -2.36 -14.41
CA HIS A 284 14.78 -2.55 -15.85
C HIS A 284 15.89 -1.93 -16.70
N ILE A 285 16.78 -1.17 -16.06
CA ILE A 285 17.94 -0.56 -16.73
C ILE A 285 19.04 -1.60 -16.83
N VAL A 286 19.61 -1.76 -18.02
CA VAL A 286 20.63 -2.76 -18.32
C VAL A 286 21.97 -2.07 -18.62
N LEU A 287 23.07 -2.62 -18.09
CA LEU A 287 24.41 -2.17 -18.47
C LEU A 287 24.69 -2.54 -19.93
N THR A 288 25.31 -1.63 -20.65
CA THR A 288 25.69 -1.81 -22.06
C THR A 288 27.05 -1.14 -22.33
N SER A 289 27.38 -0.88 -23.59
CA SER A 289 28.58 -0.14 -23.98
C SER A 289 28.23 1.12 -24.72
N GLN A 290 29.20 2.04 -24.86
CA GLN A 290 29.05 3.23 -25.70
C GLN A 290 28.83 2.85 -27.16
N ALA A 291 29.51 1.81 -27.63
CA ALA A 291 29.43 1.34 -29.02
C ALA A 291 28.01 0.85 -29.39
N ASP A 292 27.26 0.36 -28.39
CA ASP A 292 25.88 -0.11 -28.58
C ASP A 292 24.83 1.00 -28.38
N GLY A 293 25.27 2.26 -28.38
CA GLY A 293 24.36 3.43 -28.23
C GLY A 293 23.84 3.64 -26.82
N GLY A 294 24.56 3.17 -25.81
CA GLY A 294 24.19 3.35 -24.40
C GLY A 294 24.13 4.81 -23.97
N VAL A 295 23.27 5.08 -23.01
CA VAL A 295 23.13 6.40 -22.37
C VAL A 295 24.19 6.52 -21.26
N PRO A 296 24.98 7.61 -21.18
CA PRO A 296 26.02 7.75 -20.16
C PRO A 296 25.41 8.16 -18.81
N LEU A 297 25.68 7.38 -17.78
CA LEU A 297 25.43 7.75 -16.37
C LEU A 297 26.76 8.03 -15.68
N VAL A 298 26.97 9.24 -15.26
CA VAL A 298 28.11 9.58 -14.38
C VAL A 298 27.75 9.17 -12.95
N MET A 299 28.48 8.21 -12.40
CA MET A 299 28.18 7.63 -11.12
C MET A 299 28.69 8.49 -9.96
N ASP A 300 27.79 8.86 -9.04
CA ASP A 300 28.13 9.60 -7.83
C ASP A 300 28.52 8.65 -6.67
N THR A 301 27.69 7.63 -6.41
CA THR A 301 27.82 6.73 -5.25
C THR A 301 27.28 5.33 -5.55
N LEU A 302 27.91 4.31 -4.96
CA LEU A 302 27.43 2.93 -4.94
C LEU A 302 26.94 2.56 -3.54
N GLU A 303 25.66 2.19 -3.43
CA GLU A 303 25.07 1.65 -2.21
C GLU A 303 25.02 0.12 -2.30
N MET A 304 25.73 -0.55 -1.39
CA MET A 304 25.83 -2.02 -1.37
C MET A 304 24.81 -2.60 -0.39
N LEU A 305 23.78 -3.29 -0.91
CA LEU A 305 22.69 -3.87 -0.11
C LEU A 305 22.90 -5.36 0.21
N GLY A 306 23.98 -5.95 -0.27
CA GLY A 306 24.33 -7.36 -0.08
C GLY A 306 23.86 -8.25 -1.23
N ALA A 307 22.56 -8.37 -1.48
CA ALA A 307 22.03 -9.16 -2.59
C ALA A 307 22.19 -8.46 -3.95
N ASP A 308 22.07 -7.15 -3.97
CA ASP A 308 22.22 -6.26 -5.11
C ASP A 308 22.92 -4.96 -4.69
N ASN A 309 23.27 -4.14 -5.66
CA ASN A 309 23.86 -2.83 -5.47
C ASN A 309 22.97 -1.77 -6.15
N LEU A 310 22.96 -0.54 -5.61
CA LEU A 310 22.33 0.60 -6.25
C LEU A 310 23.40 1.61 -6.67
N ALA A 311 23.54 1.82 -7.97
CA ALA A 311 24.39 2.87 -8.52
C ALA A 311 23.57 4.15 -8.62
N HIS A 312 23.93 5.16 -7.82
CA HIS A 312 23.38 6.49 -7.87
C HIS A 312 24.26 7.38 -8.75
N GLY A 313 23.68 8.06 -9.71
CA GLY A 313 24.41 8.91 -10.64
C GLY A 313 23.51 9.90 -11.35
N ARG A 314 24.06 10.48 -12.44
CA ARG A 314 23.35 11.49 -13.23
C ARG A 314 23.44 11.20 -14.71
N TRP A 315 22.30 11.40 -15.36
CA TRP A 315 22.22 11.54 -16.81
C TRP A 315 21.91 13.00 -17.15
N GLY A 316 22.92 13.71 -17.67
CA GLY A 316 22.88 15.16 -17.68
C GLY A 316 22.85 15.71 -16.23
N GLU A 317 21.91 16.60 -15.96
CA GLU A 317 21.71 17.18 -14.63
C GLU A 317 20.74 16.36 -13.75
N GLN A 318 20.10 15.33 -14.30
CA GLN A 318 19.04 14.60 -13.61
C GLN A 318 19.56 13.33 -12.94
N LYS A 319 19.11 13.14 -11.69
CA LYS A 319 19.50 11.98 -10.88
C LYS A 319 18.84 10.71 -11.40
N MET A 320 19.61 9.64 -11.43
CA MET A 320 19.15 8.28 -11.73
C MET A 320 19.72 7.28 -10.76
N VAL A 321 18.96 6.22 -10.52
CA VAL A 321 19.36 5.05 -9.75
C VAL A 321 19.26 3.82 -10.65
N VAL A 322 20.30 2.99 -10.65
CA VAL A 322 20.33 1.74 -11.40
C VAL A 322 20.56 0.59 -10.43
N ARG A 323 19.76 -0.46 -10.54
CA ARG A 323 19.99 -1.68 -9.78
C ARG A 323 20.98 -2.57 -10.52
N LEU A 324 22.08 -2.92 -9.84
CA LEU A 324 23.17 -3.73 -10.36
C LEU A 324 23.23 -5.06 -9.62
N ALA A 325 23.77 -6.10 -10.28
CA ALA A 325 24.11 -7.34 -9.62
C ALA A 325 25.18 -7.11 -8.54
N HIS A 326 25.19 -7.92 -7.47
CA HIS A 326 26.09 -7.73 -6.32
C HIS A 326 27.60 -7.78 -6.69
N GLN A 327 27.95 -8.44 -7.80
CA GLN A 327 29.34 -8.51 -8.30
C GLN A 327 29.78 -7.20 -8.95
N GLU A 328 28.85 -6.41 -9.47
CA GLU A 328 29.13 -5.17 -10.19
C GLU A 328 29.37 -4.05 -9.19
N ARG A 329 30.62 -3.61 -9.11
CA ARG A 329 31.10 -2.60 -8.16
C ARG A 329 31.87 -1.49 -8.87
N PRO A 330 31.20 -0.69 -9.72
CA PRO A 330 31.83 0.43 -10.38
C PRO A 330 32.32 1.46 -9.36
N LYS A 331 33.39 2.18 -9.71
CA LYS A 331 33.96 3.24 -8.85
C LYS A 331 33.19 4.55 -9.00
N ALA A 332 33.09 5.33 -7.93
CA ALA A 332 32.56 6.69 -8.00
C ALA A 332 33.35 7.51 -9.04
N GLY A 333 32.66 8.35 -9.78
CA GLY A 333 33.22 9.13 -10.89
C GLY A 333 33.35 8.38 -12.22
N SER A 334 33.11 7.05 -12.25
CA SER A 334 33.10 6.32 -13.52
C SER A 334 31.81 6.55 -14.29
N THR A 335 31.88 6.40 -15.62
CA THR A 335 30.72 6.44 -16.49
C THR A 335 30.20 5.05 -16.75
N LEU A 336 28.95 4.79 -16.42
CA LEU A 336 28.20 3.59 -16.80
C LEU A 336 27.43 3.86 -18.08
N TRP A 337 27.45 2.93 -19.01
CA TRP A 337 26.65 3.01 -20.22
C TRP A 337 25.40 2.16 -20.03
N LEU A 338 24.23 2.78 -20.21
CA LEU A 338 22.94 2.20 -19.87
C LEU A 338 22.08 2.02 -21.11
N HIS A 339 21.46 0.85 -21.22
CA HIS A 339 20.37 0.63 -22.14
C HIS A 339 19.04 0.72 -21.36
N LEU A 340 18.11 1.53 -21.86
CA LEU A 340 16.76 1.71 -21.32
C LEU A 340 15.78 1.02 -22.28
N PRO A 341 15.32 -0.23 -21.98
CA PRO A 341 14.45 -0.97 -22.88
C PRO A 341 13.11 -0.26 -23.10
N GLU A 342 12.70 -0.07 -24.35
CA GLU A 342 11.47 0.66 -24.72
C GLU A 342 10.20 0.12 -24.07
N ASN A 343 10.10 -1.20 -23.92
CA ASN A 343 8.94 -1.88 -23.31
C ASN A 343 8.80 -1.63 -21.82
N HIS A 344 9.81 -1.03 -21.17
CA HIS A 344 9.81 -0.66 -19.76
C HIS A 344 9.79 0.85 -19.54
N LEU A 345 9.68 1.63 -20.61
CA LEU A 345 9.53 3.08 -20.52
C LEU A 345 8.08 3.45 -20.25
N HIS A 346 7.90 4.41 -19.35
CA HIS A 346 6.62 5.05 -19.07
C HIS A 346 6.72 6.52 -19.41
N LEU A 347 5.67 7.07 -20.01
CA LEU A 347 5.58 8.50 -20.25
C LEU A 347 4.40 9.07 -19.47
N PHE A 348 4.67 10.17 -18.80
CA PHE A 348 3.67 10.92 -18.03
C PHE A 348 3.60 12.34 -18.59
N ASP A 349 2.39 12.87 -18.72
CA ASP A 349 2.16 14.25 -19.11
C ASP A 349 2.83 15.20 -18.10
N GLY A 350 3.59 16.16 -18.58
CA GLY A 350 4.41 17.04 -17.73
C GLY A 350 3.60 17.98 -16.83
N GLU A 351 2.34 18.27 -17.20
CA GLU A 351 1.45 19.18 -16.47
C GLU A 351 0.54 18.41 -15.50
N THR A 352 -0.15 17.38 -16.00
CA THR A 352 -1.14 16.62 -15.21
C THR A 352 -0.52 15.50 -14.39
N GLY A 353 0.66 15.01 -14.79
CA GLY A 353 1.30 13.84 -14.19
C GLY A 353 0.62 12.51 -14.52
N GLN A 354 -0.39 12.51 -15.39
CA GLN A 354 -1.08 11.28 -15.82
C GLN A 354 -0.23 10.52 -16.84
N ARG A 355 -0.28 9.18 -16.78
CA ARG A 355 0.38 8.34 -17.77
C ARG A 355 -0.35 8.44 -19.11
N VAL A 356 0.42 8.52 -20.20
CA VAL A 356 -0.08 8.58 -21.58
C VAL A 356 0.12 7.26 -22.31
#